data_354377f89204bde105aeb1285c4ada0c
#
_entry.id   354377f89204bde105aeb1285c4ada0c
#
_cell.length_a   1.000
_cell.length_b   1.000
_cell.length_c   1.000
_cell.angle_alpha   90.00
_cell.angle_beta   90.00
_cell.angle_gamma   90.00
#
_symmetry.space_group_name_H-M   'P 1'
#
loop_
_entity.id
_entity.type
_entity.pdbx_description
1 polymer ?
#
loop_
_entity_poly.entity_id
_entity_poly.type
_entity_poly.pdbx_seq_one_letter_code
_entity_poly.pdbx_strand_id
1 'polypeptide(L)'
;RQERVLVTTLTKKMAEDLTVYLQKVGIRVRYMHADIGAMERMEIIRDLRMAKFDVLVGINLLREGLDLPEVSLVAVLDADKEGFLRSETSLIQTIGRAARNAEGKVIMYADNVTPSMRAAMDETARRRDIQQRYNEEHGIVPKTIIKSVRDLIEISSPTAERKGRTGVKMTKVEKEKEIARLEKQMKEAAKMMEFEY
;
A
#
# COMPACT_ATOMS: atom_id res chain seq x y z
N ARG A 1 4.81 11.33 17.09
CA ARG A 1 4.82 9.90 16.88
C ARG A 1 5.44 9.65 15.50
N GLN A 2 6.22 8.61 15.33
CA GLN A 2 6.80 8.24 14.02
C GLN A 2 5.81 7.36 13.23
N GLU A 3 4.63 7.88 12.97
CA GLU A 3 3.51 7.18 12.36
C GLU A 3 3.28 7.69 10.93
N ARG A 4 2.57 6.92 10.12
CA ARG A 4 2.25 7.27 8.73
C ARG A 4 0.78 7.58 8.61
N VAL A 5 0.47 8.54 7.73
CA VAL A 5 -0.89 9.05 7.50
C VAL A 5 -1.26 8.89 6.04
N LEU A 6 -2.45 8.39 5.79
CA LEU A 6 -3.09 8.44 4.47
C LEU A 6 -4.18 9.51 4.48
N VAL A 7 -4.22 10.33 3.45
CA VAL A 7 -5.27 11.33 3.25
C VAL A 7 -5.95 11.07 1.90
N THR A 8 -7.25 10.84 1.92
CA THR A 8 -8.02 10.61 0.70
C THR A 8 -8.80 11.86 0.31
N THR A 9 -8.65 12.28 -0.94
CA THR A 9 -9.35 13.41 -1.55
C THR A 9 -10.30 12.93 -2.65
N LEU A 10 -11.15 13.82 -3.17
CA LEU A 10 -12.05 13.50 -4.27
C LEU A 10 -11.46 13.85 -5.64
N THR A 11 -10.58 14.84 -5.71
CA THR A 11 -10.05 15.34 -6.98
C THR A 11 -8.52 15.43 -6.95
N LYS A 12 -7.91 15.35 -8.14
CA LYS A 12 -6.47 15.52 -8.34
C LYS A 12 -6.01 16.90 -7.85
N LYS A 13 -6.73 17.94 -8.24
CA LYS A 13 -6.43 19.32 -7.83
C LYS A 13 -6.41 19.47 -6.31
N MET A 14 -7.41 18.93 -5.62
CA MET A 14 -7.46 18.96 -4.16
C MET A 14 -6.26 18.23 -3.52
N ALA A 15 -5.85 17.09 -4.09
CA ALA A 15 -4.66 16.38 -3.60
C ALA A 15 -3.38 17.20 -3.78
N GLU A 16 -3.22 17.85 -4.93
CA GLU A 16 -2.08 18.72 -5.25
C GLU A 16 -2.04 19.95 -4.33
N ASP A 17 -3.16 20.69 -4.23
CA ASP A 17 -3.26 21.88 -3.39
C ASP A 17 -2.99 21.57 -1.92
N LEU A 18 -3.56 20.49 -1.41
CA LEU A 18 -3.32 20.04 -0.04
C LEU A 18 -1.86 19.65 0.17
N THR A 19 -1.24 18.97 -0.78
CA THR A 19 0.19 18.60 -0.70
C THR A 19 1.06 19.83 -0.62
N VAL A 20 0.83 20.83 -1.47
CA VAL A 20 1.55 22.10 -1.44
C VAL A 20 1.36 22.82 -0.10
N TYR A 21 0.14 22.84 0.43
CA TYR A 21 -0.15 23.45 1.72
C TYR A 21 0.62 22.74 2.86
N LEU A 22 0.54 21.42 2.92
CA LEU A 22 1.21 20.62 3.95
C LEU A 22 2.74 20.76 3.88
N GLN A 23 3.32 20.86 2.68
CA GLN A 23 4.75 21.12 2.50
C GLN A 23 5.15 22.51 3.05
N LYS A 24 4.32 23.53 2.79
CA LYS A 24 4.57 24.89 3.31
C LYS A 24 4.59 24.99 4.83
N VAL A 25 3.82 24.14 5.51
CA VAL A 25 3.79 24.05 6.97
C VAL A 25 4.81 23.05 7.53
N GLY A 26 5.74 22.57 6.69
CA GLY A 26 6.86 21.73 7.12
C GLY A 26 6.55 20.24 7.27
N ILE A 27 5.42 19.76 6.77
CA ILE A 27 5.07 18.33 6.81
C ILE A 27 5.70 17.62 5.62
N ARG A 28 6.37 16.50 5.86
CA ARG A 28 6.92 15.64 4.82
C ARG A 28 5.78 14.87 4.15
N VAL A 29 5.36 15.31 2.98
CA VAL A 29 4.19 14.80 2.27
C VAL A 29 4.50 14.54 0.80
N ARG A 30 3.89 13.49 0.25
CA ARG A 30 3.81 13.24 -1.20
C ARG A 30 2.36 12.99 -1.61
N TYR A 31 2.04 13.21 -2.87
CA TYR A 31 0.75 12.83 -3.43
C TYR A 31 0.89 11.71 -4.45
N MET A 32 -0.21 10.98 -4.65
CA MET A 32 -0.30 9.90 -5.61
C MET A 32 -1.64 9.94 -6.35
N HIS A 33 -1.62 9.82 -7.68
CA HIS A 33 -2.79 9.80 -8.54
C HIS A 33 -2.72 8.68 -9.59
N ALA A 34 -3.79 8.52 -10.38
CA ALA A 34 -3.92 7.41 -11.32
C ALA A 34 -2.88 7.42 -12.46
N ASP A 35 -2.36 8.61 -12.82
CA ASP A 35 -1.42 8.76 -13.95
C ASP A 35 0.03 8.39 -13.58
N ILE A 36 0.29 8.10 -12.30
CA ILE A 36 1.64 7.67 -11.84
C ILE A 36 1.87 6.23 -12.29
N GLY A 37 3.01 6.00 -12.93
CA GLY A 37 3.42 4.67 -13.38
C GLY A 37 3.58 3.66 -12.24
N ALA A 38 3.45 2.37 -12.53
CA ALA A 38 3.51 1.31 -11.53
C ALA A 38 4.83 1.32 -10.73
N MET A 39 5.96 1.57 -11.37
CA MET A 39 7.26 1.61 -10.71
C MET A 39 7.37 2.79 -9.73
N GLU A 40 7.00 3.98 -10.17
CA GLU A 40 7.00 5.18 -9.32
C GLU A 40 6.04 5.04 -8.13
N ARG A 41 4.88 4.42 -8.35
CA ARG A 41 3.94 4.08 -7.28
C ARG A 41 4.56 3.16 -6.23
N MET A 42 5.25 2.11 -6.65
CA MET A 42 5.95 1.19 -5.75
C MET A 42 7.04 1.91 -4.95
N GLU A 43 7.76 2.84 -5.58
CA GLU A 43 8.76 3.68 -4.93
C GLU A 43 8.14 4.60 -3.88
N ILE A 44 7.03 5.28 -4.20
CA ILE A 44 6.30 6.13 -3.25
C ILE A 44 5.85 5.32 -2.03
N ILE A 45 5.30 4.14 -2.23
CA ILE A 45 4.84 3.26 -1.16
C ILE A 45 6.01 2.79 -0.30
N ARG A 46 7.12 2.37 -0.90
CA ARG A 46 8.33 2.00 -0.20
C ARG A 46 8.87 3.15 0.63
N ASP A 47 8.95 4.34 0.06
CA ASP A 47 9.45 5.54 0.71
C ASP A 47 8.58 5.95 1.92
N LEU A 48 7.25 5.80 1.82
CA LEU A 48 6.33 5.98 2.95
C LEU A 48 6.64 4.98 4.06
N ARG A 49 6.79 3.70 3.74
CA ARG A 49 7.10 2.64 4.71
C ARG A 49 8.47 2.85 5.37
N MET A 50 9.44 3.33 4.61
CA MET A 50 10.79 3.65 5.10
C MET A 50 10.89 4.99 5.82
N ALA A 51 9.79 5.68 6.07
CA ALA A 51 9.76 6.94 6.78
C ALA A 51 10.47 8.11 6.09
N LYS A 52 10.68 8.07 4.78
CA LYS A 52 11.26 9.21 4.04
C LYS A 52 10.29 10.39 4.02
N PHE A 53 8.99 10.13 4.10
CA PHE A 53 7.93 11.10 4.33
C PHE A 53 6.83 10.48 5.20
N ASP A 54 5.92 11.33 5.74
CA ASP A 54 4.97 10.91 6.76
C ASP A 54 3.54 10.84 6.26
N VAL A 55 3.19 11.66 5.28
CA VAL A 55 1.82 11.80 4.78
C VAL A 55 1.74 11.48 3.30
N LEU A 56 0.87 10.56 2.93
CA LEU A 56 0.53 10.27 1.54
C LEU A 56 -0.87 10.78 1.25
N VAL A 57 -0.99 11.73 0.31
CA VAL A 57 -2.25 12.28 -0.17
C VAL A 57 -2.61 11.66 -1.50
N GLY A 58 -3.86 11.35 -1.74
CA GLY A 58 -4.28 10.92 -3.07
C GLY A 58 -5.75 10.61 -3.21
N ILE A 59 -6.14 10.42 -4.47
CA ILE A 59 -7.48 10.00 -4.85
C ILE A 59 -7.51 8.48 -4.80
N ASN A 60 -8.50 7.91 -4.13
CA ASN A 60 -8.75 6.47 -4.17
C ASN A 60 -7.48 5.59 -3.93
N LEU A 61 -6.65 5.99 -2.98
CA LEU A 61 -5.43 5.26 -2.57
C LEU A 61 -5.69 3.78 -2.22
N LEU A 62 -6.94 3.37 -2.19
CA LEU A 62 -7.43 2.19 -1.52
C LEU A 62 -7.79 1.05 -2.46
N ARG A 63 -7.92 1.30 -3.76
CA ARG A 63 -8.34 0.28 -4.75
C ARG A 63 -7.29 -0.80 -5.01
N GLU A 64 -6.05 -0.61 -4.57
CA GLU A 64 -4.94 -1.37 -5.12
C GLU A 64 -4.16 -2.17 -4.09
N GLY A 65 -4.84 -2.83 -3.19
CA GLY A 65 -4.20 -3.85 -2.34
C GLY A 65 -3.05 -3.35 -1.45
N LEU A 66 -2.98 -2.05 -1.18
CA LEU A 66 -1.94 -1.47 -0.32
C LEU A 66 -2.02 -2.06 1.08
N ASP A 67 -0.98 -2.78 1.47
CA ASP A 67 -0.80 -3.33 2.78
C ASP A 67 0.26 -2.53 3.54
N LEU A 68 -0.20 -1.53 4.30
CA LEU A 68 0.62 -0.54 4.99
C LEU A 68 0.39 -0.61 6.50
N PRO A 69 0.98 -1.56 7.20
CA PRO A 69 0.79 -1.70 8.64
C PRO A 69 1.36 -0.53 9.45
N GLU A 70 2.25 0.26 8.85
CA GLU A 70 2.82 1.47 9.45
C GLU A 70 1.85 2.65 9.50
N VAL A 71 0.73 2.57 8.77
CA VAL A 71 -0.30 3.63 8.75
C VAL A 71 -1.16 3.53 10.00
N SER A 72 -1.12 4.57 10.81
CA SER A 72 -1.92 4.70 12.04
C SER A 72 -3.11 5.63 11.89
N LEU A 73 -3.10 6.51 10.91
CA LEU A 73 -4.18 7.45 10.66
C LEU A 73 -4.60 7.45 9.20
N VAL A 74 -5.90 7.35 8.97
CA VAL A 74 -6.52 7.57 7.67
C VAL A 74 -7.48 8.76 7.78
N ALA A 75 -7.24 9.81 7.01
CA ALA A 75 -8.10 10.99 6.91
C ALA A 75 -8.90 10.93 5.60
N VAL A 76 -10.21 11.02 5.70
CA VAL A 76 -11.13 11.04 4.56
C VAL A 76 -11.72 12.44 4.45
N LEU A 77 -11.30 13.21 3.46
CA LEU A 77 -11.84 14.55 3.21
C LEU A 77 -13.12 14.46 2.40
N ASP A 78 -14.03 15.41 2.59
CA ASP A 78 -15.34 15.45 1.93
C ASP A 78 -16.05 14.08 2.00
N ALA A 79 -16.13 13.51 3.18
CA ALA A 79 -16.71 12.19 3.37
C ALA A 79 -18.24 12.16 3.13
N ASP A 80 -18.89 13.31 3.19
CA ASP A 80 -20.31 13.53 2.92
C ASP A 80 -20.66 13.76 1.45
N LYS A 81 -19.66 13.91 0.57
CA LYS A 81 -19.89 14.03 -0.88
C LYS A 81 -20.19 12.66 -1.46
N GLU A 82 -21.45 12.25 -1.37
CA GLU A 82 -21.88 10.93 -1.82
C GLU A 82 -21.52 10.66 -3.28
N GLY A 83 -21.14 9.42 -3.56
CA GLY A 83 -20.72 8.97 -4.87
C GLY A 83 -19.88 7.72 -4.76
N PHE A 84 -19.34 7.26 -5.89
CA PHE A 84 -18.60 6.00 -5.96
C PHE A 84 -17.43 5.90 -4.97
N LEU A 85 -16.71 7.02 -4.73
CA LEU A 85 -15.58 7.07 -3.80
C LEU A 85 -15.98 7.22 -2.33
N ARG A 86 -17.22 7.50 -2.04
CA ARG A 86 -17.79 7.72 -0.70
C ARG A 86 -19.02 6.85 -0.44
N SER A 87 -19.21 5.79 -1.24
CA SER A 87 -20.19 4.75 -0.97
C SER A 87 -19.83 3.99 0.33
N GLU A 88 -20.80 3.36 0.95
CA GLU A 88 -20.62 2.51 2.13
C GLU A 88 -19.44 1.55 1.96
N THR A 89 -19.42 0.78 0.87
CA THR A 89 -18.35 -0.20 0.57
C THR A 89 -16.98 0.49 0.47
N SER A 90 -16.89 1.65 -0.19
CA SER A 90 -15.64 2.39 -0.34
C SER A 90 -15.15 2.90 1.02
N LEU A 91 -16.04 3.41 1.86
CA LEU A 91 -15.71 3.87 3.21
C LEU A 91 -15.25 2.72 4.10
N ILE A 92 -15.95 1.57 4.09
CA ILE A 92 -15.54 0.37 4.84
C ILE A 92 -14.13 -0.10 4.42
N GLN A 93 -13.85 -0.12 3.12
CA GLN A 93 -12.51 -0.48 2.61
C GLN A 93 -11.44 0.52 3.09
N THR A 94 -11.78 1.80 3.11
CA THR A 94 -10.91 2.88 3.60
C THR A 94 -10.61 2.69 5.09
N ILE A 95 -11.62 2.50 5.90
CA ILE A 95 -11.51 2.26 7.33
C ILE A 95 -10.63 1.02 7.59
N GLY A 96 -10.82 -0.04 6.81
CA GLY A 96 -10.05 -1.29 6.90
C GLY A 96 -8.54 -1.13 6.70
N ARG A 97 -8.07 -0.03 6.09
CA ARG A 97 -6.63 0.23 5.95
C ARG A 97 -5.95 0.59 7.27
N ALA A 98 -6.65 1.29 8.16
CA ALA A 98 -6.14 1.58 9.49
C ALA A 98 -6.19 0.36 10.42
N ALA A 99 -6.98 -0.66 10.11
CA ALA A 99 -7.21 -1.82 10.99
C ALA A 99 -5.99 -2.75 11.15
N ARG A 100 -4.92 -2.56 10.38
CA ARG A 100 -3.67 -3.32 10.51
C ARG A 100 -2.74 -2.78 11.60
N ASN A 101 -3.02 -1.58 12.05
CA ASN A 101 -2.36 -0.97 13.19
C ASN A 101 -3.26 -1.10 14.40
N ALA A 102 -2.74 -1.60 15.52
CA ALA A 102 -3.52 -1.79 16.75
C ALA A 102 -4.13 -0.48 17.28
N GLU A 103 -3.45 0.65 17.05
CA GLU A 103 -3.92 1.99 17.41
C GLU A 103 -4.50 2.77 16.21
N GLY A 104 -4.80 2.07 15.12
CA GLY A 104 -5.28 2.68 13.88
C GLY A 104 -6.56 3.50 14.06
N LYS A 105 -6.55 4.72 13.55
CA LYS A 105 -7.67 5.68 13.61
C LYS A 105 -8.08 6.09 12.20
N VAL A 106 -9.38 6.38 12.05
CA VAL A 106 -9.94 6.98 10.85
C VAL A 106 -10.70 8.23 11.25
N ILE A 107 -10.46 9.33 10.55
CA ILE A 107 -11.18 10.59 10.70
C ILE A 107 -11.86 10.90 9.39
N MET A 108 -13.17 11.02 9.42
CA MET A 108 -13.98 11.45 8.29
C MET A 108 -14.35 12.93 8.47
N TYR A 109 -13.86 13.78 7.58
CA TYR A 109 -14.20 15.20 7.56
C TYR A 109 -15.44 15.39 6.69
N ALA A 110 -16.50 15.92 7.29
CA ALA A 110 -17.80 16.08 6.66
C ALA A 110 -18.59 17.17 7.38
N ASP A 111 -19.45 17.88 6.65
CA ASP A 111 -20.39 18.83 7.22
C ASP A 111 -21.60 18.09 7.84
N ASN A 112 -22.01 16.99 7.18
CA ASN A 112 -23.14 16.17 7.64
C ASN A 112 -22.79 14.68 7.56
N VAL A 113 -23.43 13.89 8.44
CA VAL A 113 -23.29 12.43 8.39
C VAL A 113 -24.32 11.88 7.40
N THR A 114 -23.83 11.33 6.29
CA THR A 114 -24.67 10.72 5.25
C THR A 114 -25.09 9.29 5.63
N PRO A 115 -26.13 8.72 4.97
CA PRO A 115 -26.50 7.31 5.15
C PRO A 115 -25.33 6.35 4.91
N SER A 116 -24.52 6.58 3.86
CA SER A 116 -23.33 5.77 3.55
C SER A 116 -22.28 5.83 4.66
N MET A 117 -22.04 7.02 5.23
CA MET A 117 -21.13 7.17 6.38
C MET A 117 -21.68 6.43 7.61
N ARG A 118 -22.98 6.58 7.91
CA ARG A 118 -23.62 5.91 9.03
C ARG A 118 -23.48 4.40 8.92
N ALA A 119 -23.86 3.83 7.77
CA ALA A 119 -23.76 2.40 7.52
C ALA A 119 -22.30 1.89 7.65
N ALA A 120 -21.33 2.63 7.12
CA ALA A 120 -19.92 2.25 7.23
C ALA A 120 -19.41 2.30 8.67
N MET A 121 -19.82 3.29 9.48
CA MET A 121 -19.45 3.39 10.90
C MET A 121 -20.09 2.27 11.70
N ASP A 122 -21.38 2.02 11.52
CA ASP A 122 -22.13 0.99 12.25
C ASP A 122 -21.58 -0.40 11.97
N GLU A 123 -21.32 -0.72 10.69
CA GLU A 123 -20.73 -2.01 10.30
C GLU A 123 -19.30 -2.17 10.83
N THR A 124 -18.53 -1.11 10.84
CA THR A 124 -17.16 -1.14 11.41
C THR A 124 -17.20 -1.34 12.92
N ALA A 125 -18.10 -0.67 13.63
CA ALA A 125 -18.31 -0.85 15.06
C ALA A 125 -18.73 -2.29 15.36
N ARG A 126 -19.71 -2.82 14.63
CA ARG A 126 -20.17 -4.21 14.77
C ARG A 126 -19.04 -5.22 14.62
N ARG A 127 -18.19 -5.06 13.57
CA ARG A 127 -17.03 -5.95 13.34
C ARG A 127 -16.02 -5.86 14.48
N ARG A 128 -15.76 -4.64 14.97
CA ARG A 128 -14.84 -4.41 16.09
C ARG A 128 -15.32 -5.07 17.37
N ASP A 129 -16.61 -4.95 17.69
CA ASP A 129 -17.20 -5.56 18.89
C ASP A 129 -17.12 -7.10 18.85
N ILE A 130 -17.37 -7.70 17.69
CA ILE A 130 -17.24 -9.14 17.51
C ILE A 130 -15.79 -9.58 17.71
N GLN A 131 -14.84 -8.88 17.10
CA GLN A 131 -13.43 -9.19 17.21
C GLN A 131 -12.92 -8.99 18.64
N GLN A 132 -13.37 -7.94 19.30
CA GLN A 132 -12.96 -7.67 20.69
C GLN A 132 -13.45 -8.76 21.63
N ARG A 133 -14.72 -9.17 21.53
CA ARG A 133 -15.26 -10.28 22.32
C ARG A 133 -14.48 -11.57 22.08
N TYR A 134 -14.22 -11.90 20.82
CA TYR A 134 -13.42 -13.07 20.48
C TYR A 134 -12.02 -13.01 21.10
N ASN A 135 -11.36 -11.85 21.02
CA ASN A 135 -10.03 -11.66 21.61
C ASN A 135 -10.05 -11.83 23.12
N GLU A 136 -11.04 -11.28 23.82
CA GLU A 136 -11.21 -11.41 25.27
C GLU A 136 -11.44 -12.87 25.68
N GLU A 137 -12.32 -13.59 25.00
CA GLU A 137 -12.61 -15.01 25.23
C GLU A 137 -11.37 -15.91 25.05
N HIS A 138 -10.47 -15.56 24.11
CA HIS A 138 -9.28 -16.34 23.79
C HIS A 138 -7.98 -15.78 24.36
N GLY A 139 -8.02 -14.73 25.17
CA GLY A 139 -6.84 -14.09 25.77
C GLY A 139 -5.90 -13.49 24.73
N ILE A 140 -6.41 -13.06 23.58
CA ILE A 140 -5.62 -12.48 22.47
C ILE A 140 -5.45 -10.98 22.70
N VAL A 141 -4.20 -10.52 22.77
CA VAL A 141 -3.86 -9.09 22.80
C VAL A 141 -3.52 -8.65 21.38
N PRO A 142 -4.31 -7.72 20.79
CA PRO A 142 -4.04 -7.21 19.45
C PRO A 142 -2.66 -6.56 19.38
N LYS A 143 -1.91 -6.86 18.32
CA LYS A 143 -0.59 -6.27 18.05
C LYS A 143 -0.55 -5.71 16.63
N THR A 144 0.15 -4.60 16.45
CA THR A 144 0.42 -4.05 15.13
C THR A 144 1.22 -5.05 14.30
N ILE A 145 0.80 -5.28 13.06
CA ILE A 145 1.49 -6.16 12.12
C ILE A 145 2.83 -5.50 11.74
N ILE A 146 3.92 -6.23 11.91
CA ILE A 146 5.24 -5.80 11.46
C ILE A 146 5.60 -6.61 10.21
N LYS A 147 5.78 -5.92 9.09
CA LYS A 147 6.24 -6.54 7.84
C LYS A 147 7.55 -5.92 7.39
N SER A 148 8.50 -6.78 6.99
CA SER A 148 9.72 -6.30 6.35
C SER A 148 9.37 -5.53 5.07
N VAL A 149 10.05 -4.42 4.83
CA VAL A 149 10.01 -3.73 3.54
C VAL A 149 10.85 -4.56 2.59
N ARG A 150 10.21 -5.30 1.67
CA ARG A 150 10.95 -5.99 0.61
C ARG A 150 11.55 -4.92 -0.29
N ASP A 151 12.82 -5.03 -0.57
CA ASP A 151 13.43 -4.24 -1.63
C ASP A 151 12.67 -4.56 -2.93
N LEU A 152 12.36 -3.51 -3.69
CA LEU A 152 11.91 -3.69 -5.06
C LEU A 152 12.93 -4.62 -5.71
N ILE A 153 12.45 -5.70 -6.32
CA ILE A 153 13.31 -6.50 -7.19
C ILE A 153 13.94 -5.45 -8.10
N GLU A 154 15.25 -5.28 -7.97
CA GLU A 154 16.01 -4.51 -8.94
C GLU A 154 15.83 -5.24 -10.27
N ILE A 155 14.78 -4.85 -10.99
CA ILE A 155 14.74 -5.06 -12.43
C ILE A 155 15.86 -4.15 -12.89
N SER A 156 17.06 -4.72 -12.88
CA SER A 156 18.31 -4.08 -13.23
C SER A 156 18.08 -3.28 -14.50
N SER A 157 18.16 -1.97 -14.37
CA SER A 157 18.56 -1.14 -15.50
C SER A 157 19.83 -1.76 -16.07
N PRO A 158 19.97 -1.94 -17.37
CA PRO A 158 21.13 -2.66 -17.97
C PRO A 158 22.49 -1.98 -17.73
N THR A 159 22.58 -1.00 -16.85
CA THR A 159 23.77 -0.16 -16.63
C THR A 159 24.27 -0.08 -15.20
N ALA A 160 23.80 -0.91 -14.26
CA ALA A 160 24.44 -0.99 -12.94
C ALA A 160 25.47 -2.13 -12.97
N GLU A 161 26.74 -1.76 -13.10
CA GLU A 161 27.89 -2.65 -12.94
C GLU A 161 27.76 -3.44 -11.63
N ARG A 162 27.52 -4.75 -11.73
CA ARG A 162 27.62 -5.68 -10.61
C ARG A 162 29.07 -5.74 -10.12
N LYS A 163 29.43 -4.87 -9.17
CA LYS A 163 30.59 -5.11 -8.32
C LYS A 163 30.25 -6.22 -7.34
N GLY A 164 30.83 -7.39 -7.56
CA GLY A 164 30.91 -8.42 -6.53
C GLY A 164 30.21 -9.75 -6.75
N ARG A 165 30.36 -10.34 -7.94
CA ARG A 165 30.42 -11.79 -8.10
C ARG A 165 31.47 -12.08 -9.14
N THR A 166 32.52 -12.82 -8.74
CA THR A 166 33.51 -13.42 -9.64
C THR A 166 32.81 -14.41 -10.56
N GLY A 167 32.12 -13.87 -11.55
CA GLY A 167 31.51 -14.65 -12.62
C GLY A 167 32.59 -15.04 -13.59
N VAL A 168 32.88 -16.34 -13.71
CA VAL A 168 33.62 -16.93 -14.81
C VAL A 168 33.04 -16.34 -16.10
N LYS A 169 33.86 -15.65 -16.90
CA LYS A 169 33.42 -15.10 -18.18
C LYS A 169 33.14 -16.26 -19.14
N MET A 170 31.89 -16.66 -19.21
CA MET A 170 31.44 -17.66 -20.16
C MET A 170 31.62 -17.15 -21.59
N THR A 171 32.13 -17.97 -22.44
CA THR A 171 32.23 -17.70 -23.89
C THR A 171 30.84 -17.66 -24.53
N LYS A 172 30.73 -17.09 -25.72
CA LYS A 172 29.45 -16.99 -26.43
C LYS A 172 28.79 -18.37 -26.62
N VAL A 173 29.58 -19.38 -26.93
CA VAL A 173 29.14 -20.77 -27.13
C VAL A 173 28.64 -21.41 -25.82
N GLU A 174 29.29 -21.13 -24.69
CA GLU A 174 28.85 -21.61 -23.37
C GLU A 174 27.56 -20.99 -22.93
N LYS A 175 27.35 -19.70 -23.21
CA LYS A 175 26.08 -19.02 -22.95
C LYS A 175 24.92 -19.59 -23.75
N GLU A 176 25.14 -19.86 -25.05
CA GLU A 176 24.12 -20.47 -25.90
C GLU A 176 23.74 -21.88 -25.42
N LYS A 177 24.73 -22.69 -25.00
CA LYS A 177 24.47 -24.01 -24.40
C LYS A 177 23.69 -23.93 -23.09
N GLU A 178 24.03 -22.98 -22.24
CA GLU A 178 23.31 -22.81 -20.95
C GLU A 178 21.87 -22.26 -21.14
N ILE A 179 21.67 -21.38 -22.13
CA ILE A 179 20.33 -20.92 -22.51
C ILE A 179 19.48 -22.10 -22.99
N ALA A 180 20.01 -22.91 -23.91
CA ALA A 180 19.27 -24.08 -24.40
C ALA A 180 18.95 -25.10 -23.30
N ARG A 181 19.86 -25.30 -22.35
CA ARG A 181 19.63 -26.14 -21.17
C ARG A 181 18.52 -25.61 -20.28
N LEU A 182 18.53 -24.32 -19.96
CA LEU A 182 17.51 -23.68 -19.12
C LEU A 182 16.14 -23.67 -19.81
N GLU A 183 16.09 -23.43 -21.11
CA GLU A 183 14.83 -23.53 -21.89
C GLU A 183 14.24 -24.95 -21.86
N LYS A 184 15.10 -25.97 -21.94
CA LYS A 184 14.64 -27.36 -21.82
C LYS A 184 14.08 -27.65 -20.43
N GLN A 185 14.78 -27.23 -19.37
CA GLN A 185 14.31 -27.40 -17.99
C GLN A 185 12.99 -26.66 -17.75
N MET A 186 12.85 -25.44 -18.25
CA MET A 186 11.61 -24.66 -18.17
C MET A 186 10.44 -25.38 -18.86
N LYS A 187 10.67 -25.95 -20.05
CA LYS A 187 9.65 -26.71 -20.77
C LYS A 187 9.27 -28.02 -20.06
N GLU A 188 10.21 -28.68 -19.41
CA GLU A 188 9.97 -29.88 -18.61
C GLU A 188 9.18 -29.55 -17.33
N ALA A 189 9.57 -28.52 -16.60
CA ALA A 189 8.85 -28.03 -15.42
C ALA A 189 7.40 -27.60 -15.75
N ALA A 190 7.22 -26.90 -16.89
CA ALA A 190 5.89 -26.52 -17.34
C ALA A 190 4.99 -27.74 -17.67
N LYS A 191 5.56 -28.83 -18.21
CA LYS A 191 4.82 -30.08 -18.45
C LYS A 191 4.42 -30.78 -17.16
N MET A 192 5.22 -30.65 -16.11
CA MET A 192 4.95 -31.24 -14.80
C MET A 192 4.06 -30.35 -13.93
N MET A 193 3.67 -29.14 -14.40
CA MET A 193 2.96 -28.11 -13.64
C MET A 193 3.71 -27.64 -12.38
N GLU A 194 5.00 -27.79 -12.35
CA GLU A 194 5.88 -27.32 -11.29
C GLU A 194 6.37 -25.90 -11.63
N PHE A 195 5.62 -24.88 -11.16
CA PHE A 195 5.94 -23.47 -11.48
C PHE A 195 6.81 -22.78 -10.43
N GLU A 196 7.26 -23.49 -9.40
CA GLU A 196 8.11 -22.95 -8.33
C GLU A 196 9.53 -23.51 -8.37
N TYR A 197 10.30 -23.02 -9.34
CA TYR A 197 11.76 -23.15 -9.31
C TYR A 197 12.47 -21.87 -9.75
#